data_df27b24c15c0278457571debf29c3d86
#
_entry.id   df27b24c15c0278457571debf29c3d86
#
_cell.length_a   1.000
_cell.length_b   1.000
_cell.length_c   1.000
_cell.angle_alpha   90.00
_cell.angle_beta   90.00
_cell.angle_gamma   90.00
#
_symmetry.space_group_name_H-M   'P 1'
#
loop_
_entity.id
_entity.type
_entity.pdbx_description
1 polymer ?
#
loop_
_entity_poly.entity_id
_entity_poly.type
_entity_poly.pdbx_seq_one_letter_code
_entity_poly.pdbx_strand_id
1 'polypeptide(L)'
;FAKQVLEADKKFLIIGNQNAVAYKDVFPYIQKNEIWYGPSISSGDRKFGVPGNYPLDAAGCGIDENGMRFIRVKGVRWFTNIDHGRRHQLLSLMTMQDNLKYSKHKELRDKEYRTFFNYDAINIPFTDAIPKDYNGMMGVPITFLDKYCPEQFEIIGLGIANLGLEIGVKPYTPEHQQYRKDIQHKGAVDGDLYMLDDAGHPDVPYARIIIKKRG
;
A
#
# COMPACT_ATOMS: atom_id res chain seq x y z
N PHE A 1 -4.20 19.79 -5.82
CA PHE A 1 -5.68 19.81 -5.72
C PHE A 1 -6.15 19.34 -4.35
N ALA A 2 -5.92 18.07 -3.91
CA ALA A 2 -6.40 17.56 -2.62
C ALA A 2 -5.94 18.45 -1.44
N LYS A 3 -4.68 18.88 -1.43
CA LYS A 3 -4.12 19.82 -0.46
C LYS A 3 -4.94 21.12 -0.38
N GLN A 4 -5.22 21.75 -1.51
CA GLN A 4 -6.00 23.00 -1.57
C GLN A 4 -7.42 22.85 -1.00
N VAL A 5 -8.06 21.69 -1.26
CA VAL A 5 -9.40 21.39 -0.75
C VAL A 5 -9.41 21.21 0.76
N LEU A 6 -8.36 20.53 1.30
CA LEU A 6 -8.17 20.37 2.75
C LEU A 6 -7.87 21.69 3.44
N GLU A 7 -6.96 22.51 2.87
CA GLU A 7 -6.62 23.84 3.41
C GLU A 7 -7.84 24.79 3.42
N ALA A 8 -8.79 24.57 2.51
CA ALA A 8 -10.07 25.30 2.46
C ALA A 8 -11.16 24.69 3.37
N ASP A 9 -10.81 23.68 4.20
CA ASP A 9 -11.74 22.95 5.07
C ASP A 9 -13.01 22.43 4.34
N LYS A 10 -12.82 21.90 3.13
CA LYS A 10 -13.92 21.36 2.33
C LYS A 10 -13.93 19.85 2.36
N LYS A 11 -15.16 19.29 2.40
CA LYS A 11 -15.36 17.86 2.17
C LYS A 11 -15.20 17.53 0.70
N PHE A 12 -14.63 16.35 0.41
CA PHE A 12 -14.43 15.91 -0.96
C PHE A 12 -14.59 14.41 -1.14
N LEU A 13 -14.85 14.04 -2.38
CA LEU A 13 -14.85 12.66 -2.86
C LEU A 13 -14.20 12.68 -4.26
N ILE A 14 -13.00 12.14 -4.38
CA ILE A 14 -12.17 12.22 -5.60
C ILE A 14 -11.83 10.83 -6.08
N ILE A 15 -12.00 10.56 -7.37
CA ILE A 15 -11.48 9.35 -8.01
C ILE A 15 -9.98 9.55 -8.28
N GLY A 16 -9.17 8.58 -7.86
CA GLY A 16 -7.74 8.55 -8.10
C GLY A 16 -7.20 7.14 -8.31
N ASN A 17 -5.93 7.04 -8.64
CA ASN A 17 -5.22 5.77 -8.67
C ASN A 17 -4.70 5.42 -7.27
N GLN A 18 -4.79 4.14 -6.87
CA GLN A 18 -4.31 3.68 -5.56
C GLN A 18 -2.83 4.02 -5.30
N ASN A 19 -2.00 4.08 -6.35
CA ASN A 19 -0.59 4.41 -6.21
C ASN A 19 -0.36 5.87 -5.78
N ALA A 20 -1.38 6.74 -5.86
CA ALA A 20 -1.29 8.10 -5.36
C ALA A 20 -1.02 8.17 -3.85
N VAL A 21 -1.28 7.11 -3.08
CA VAL A 21 -0.88 7.04 -1.66
C VAL A 21 0.63 7.15 -1.47
N ALA A 22 1.43 6.76 -2.45
CA ALA A 22 2.89 6.86 -2.38
C ALA A 22 3.43 8.26 -2.75
N TYR A 23 2.56 9.20 -3.12
CA TYR A 23 3.00 10.56 -3.43
C TYR A 23 3.29 11.34 -2.14
N LYS A 24 4.43 12.03 -2.13
CA LYS A 24 4.86 12.88 -1.00
C LYS A 24 3.82 13.93 -0.58
N ASP A 25 2.98 14.38 -1.51
CA ASP A 25 1.94 15.38 -1.27
C ASP A 25 0.58 14.75 -0.86
N VAL A 26 0.48 13.43 -0.78
CA VAL A 26 -0.75 12.70 -0.43
C VAL A 26 -0.56 11.89 0.85
N PHE A 27 0.54 11.15 0.96
CA PHE A 27 0.77 10.24 2.08
C PHE A 27 0.72 10.91 3.46
N PRO A 28 1.29 12.12 3.69
CA PRO A 28 1.22 12.79 4.99
C PRO A 28 -0.21 13.03 5.50
N TYR A 29 -1.16 13.26 4.63
CA TYR A 29 -2.58 13.40 5.00
C TYR A 29 -3.23 12.06 5.36
N ILE A 30 -2.81 10.97 4.69
CA ILE A 30 -3.25 9.60 5.05
C ILE A 30 -2.69 9.23 6.42
N GLN A 31 -1.42 9.49 6.67
CA GLN A 31 -0.75 9.25 7.95
C GLN A 31 -1.41 10.01 9.11
N LYS A 32 -1.78 11.26 8.88
CA LYS A 32 -2.50 12.11 9.85
C LYS A 32 -3.98 11.77 9.99
N ASN A 33 -4.46 10.78 9.22
CA ASN A 33 -5.87 10.41 9.21
C ASN A 33 -6.80 11.56 8.75
N GLU A 34 -6.36 12.33 7.78
CA GLU A 34 -7.09 13.45 7.15
C GLU A 34 -7.66 13.08 5.79
N ILE A 35 -7.10 12.04 5.12
CA ILE A 35 -7.58 11.44 3.88
C ILE A 35 -7.60 9.92 4.04
N TRP A 36 -8.60 9.27 3.49
CA TRP A 36 -8.74 7.81 3.45
C TRP A 36 -9.44 7.34 2.20
N TYR A 37 -9.50 6.02 2.01
CA TYR A 37 -10.26 5.44 0.91
C TYR A 37 -11.76 5.43 1.22
N GLY A 38 -12.58 5.75 0.22
CA GLY A 38 -14.03 5.56 0.27
C GLY A 38 -14.42 4.07 0.23
N PRO A 39 -15.66 3.73 0.67
CA PRO A 39 -16.04 2.34 0.94
C PRO A 39 -16.36 1.48 -0.29
N SER A 40 -16.55 2.07 -1.47
CA SER A 40 -17.23 1.38 -2.58
C SER A 40 -16.32 0.77 -3.64
N ILE A 41 -15.06 1.18 -3.75
CA ILE A 41 -14.11 0.65 -4.75
C ILE A 41 -12.88 0.14 -4.02
N SER A 42 -12.80 -1.18 -3.83
CA SER A 42 -11.70 -1.84 -3.11
C SER A 42 -10.81 -2.72 -3.99
N SER A 43 -11.20 -3.00 -5.23
CA SER A 43 -10.40 -3.83 -6.14
C SER A 43 -10.86 -3.75 -7.59
N GLY A 44 -10.06 -4.28 -8.49
CA GLY A 44 -10.39 -4.48 -9.89
C GLY A 44 -10.28 -3.23 -10.77
N ASP A 45 -10.59 -3.46 -12.03
CA ASP A 45 -10.61 -2.42 -13.07
C ASP A 45 -11.97 -1.71 -13.09
N ARG A 46 -11.97 -0.47 -13.54
CA ARG A 46 -13.19 0.29 -13.80
C ARG A 46 -13.24 0.75 -15.24
N LYS A 47 -14.41 0.56 -15.87
CA LYS A 47 -14.71 1.12 -17.17
C LYS A 47 -15.16 2.57 -17.00
N PHE A 48 -14.62 3.45 -17.84
CA PHE A 48 -15.06 4.85 -17.94
C PHE A 48 -15.45 5.13 -19.39
N GLY A 49 -16.66 5.63 -19.61
CA GLY A 49 -17.07 6.14 -20.89
C GLY A 49 -16.22 7.36 -21.27
N VAL A 50 -15.81 7.45 -22.54
CA VAL A 50 -14.98 8.55 -23.03
C VAL A 50 -15.57 9.19 -24.29
N PRO A 51 -15.28 10.47 -24.56
CA PRO A 51 -15.72 11.15 -25.76
C PRO A 51 -15.25 10.46 -27.04
N GLY A 52 -15.97 10.72 -28.18
CA GLY A 52 -15.70 10.09 -29.47
C GLY A 52 -14.29 10.32 -30.01
N ASN A 53 -13.67 11.42 -29.66
CA ASN A 53 -12.30 11.80 -30.06
C ASN A 53 -11.21 11.31 -29.10
N TYR A 54 -11.55 10.61 -28.02
CA TYR A 54 -10.57 10.07 -27.08
C TYR A 54 -9.81 8.90 -27.73
N PRO A 55 -8.45 8.86 -27.64
CA PRO A 55 -7.68 7.75 -28.22
C PRO A 55 -7.95 6.45 -27.48
N LEU A 56 -8.04 5.34 -28.21
CA LEU A 56 -8.26 3.98 -27.67
C LEU A 56 -7.03 3.08 -27.86
N ASP A 57 -5.84 3.64 -27.73
CA ASP A 57 -4.56 2.95 -28.01
C ASP A 57 -4.08 2.08 -26.86
N ALA A 58 -4.64 2.27 -25.66
CA ALA A 58 -4.23 1.52 -24.47
C ALA A 58 -4.93 0.15 -24.38
N ALA A 59 -4.23 -0.82 -23.83
CA ALA A 59 -4.79 -2.16 -23.57
C ALA A 59 -6.04 -2.07 -22.69
N GLY A 60 -7.11 -2.78 -23.10
CA GLY A 60 -8.38 -2.80 -22.39
C GLY A 60 -9.32 -1.64 -22.69
N CYS A 61 -8.99 -0.80 -23.67
CA CYS A 61 -9.89 0.18 -24.26
C CYS A 61 -10.71 -0.45 -25.41
N GLY A 62 -11.84 0.15 -25.75
CA GLY A 62 -12.66 -0.35 -26.86
C GLY A 62 -13.98 0.37 -27.02
N ILE A 63 -14.83 -0.24 -27.82
CA ILE A 63 -16.22 0.15 -28.02
C ILE A 63 -17.07 -1.04 -27.52
N ASP A 64 -18.05 -0.78 -26.70
CA ASP A 64 -18.93 -1.83 -26.17
C ASP A 64 -20.07 -2.17 -27.18
N GLU A 65 -20.90 -3.14 -26.82
CA GLU A 65 -22.02 -3.62 -27.61
C GLU A 65 -23.08 -2.53 -27.91
N ASN A 66 -23.10 -1.46 -27.14
CA ASN A 66 -23.99 -0.32 -27.31
C ASN A 66 -23.31 0.83 -28.11
N GLY A 67 -22.13 0.59 -28.67
CA GLY A 67 -21.37 1.61 -29.41
C GLY A 67 -20.67 2.65 -28.51
N MET A 68 -20.68 2.48 -27.18
CA MET A 68 -20.02 3.39 -26.27
C MET A 68 -18.52 3.14 -26.19
N ARG A 69 -17.74 4.19 -26.44
CA ARG A 69 -16.29 4.17 -26.29
C ARG A 69 -15.91 4.18 -24.81
N PHE A 70 -14.99 3.32 -24.41
CA PHE A 70 -14.55 3.23 -23.02
C PHE A 70 -13.05 3.01 -22.90
N ILE A 71 -12.52 3.41 -21.76
CA ILE A 71 -11.21 3.02 -21.27
C ILE A 71 -11.38 2.16 -19.99
N ARG A 72 -10.42 1.28 -19.75
CA ARG A 72 -10.35 0.47 -18.54
C ARG A 72 -9.17 0.90 -17.69
N VAL A 73 -9.43 1.36 -16.47
CA VAL A 73 -8.41 1.88 -15.56
C VAL A 73 -8.27 0.95 -14.37
N LYS A 74 -7.02 0.48 -14.13
CA LYS A 74 -6.67 -0.36 -12.98
C LYS A 74 -6.39 0.48 -11.75
N GLY A 75 -6.60 -0.12 -10.56
CA GLY A 75 -6.21 0.50 -9.29
C GLY A 75 -6.99 1.75 -8.93
N VAL A 76 -8.22 1.89 -9.42
CA VAL A 76 -9.08 3.03 -9.10
C VAL A 76 -9.52 2.97 -7.64
N ARG A 77 -9.46 4.11 -6.96
CA ARG A 77 -9.96 4.31 -5.59
C ARG A 77 -10.71 5.64 -5.46
N TRP A 78 -11.66 5.66 -4.54
CA TRP A 78 -12.16 6.91 -3.98
C TRP A 78 -11.22 7.39 -2.88
N PHE A 79 -10.80 8.64 -2.95
CA PHE A 79 -10.13 9.36 -1.87
C PHE A 79 -11.10 10.37 -1.28
N THR A 80 -11.18 10.44 0.04
CA THR A 80 -12.17 11.29 0.72
C THR A 80 -11.69 11.70 2.11
N ASN A 81 -12.26 12.79 2.64
CA ASN A 81 -12.22 13.18 4.04
C ASN A 81 -13.62 13.14 4.67
N ILE A 82 -14.59 12.50 4.01
CA ILE A 82 -15.93 12.26 4.54
C ILE A 82 -15.89 10.93 5.30
N ASP A 83 -16.25 10.97 6.58
CA ASP A 83 -16.27 9.78 7.41
C ASP A 83 -17.32 8.76 6.95
N HIS A 84 -17.04 7.48 7.19
CA HIS A 84 -17.94 6.38 6.85
C HIS A 84 -17.70 5.17 7.75
N GLY A 85 -18.76 4.42 8.06
CA GLY A 85 -18.73 3.32 9.03
C GLY A 85 -17.75 2.19 8.70
N ARG A 86 -17.37 1.98 7.43
CA ARG A 86 -16.43 0.90 7.06
C ARG A 86 -15.03 1.12 7.65
N ARG A 87 -14.58 2.36 7.81
CA ARG A 87 -13.26 2.63 8.38
C ARG A 87 -13.19 2.44 9.90
N HIS A 88 -14.33 2.25 10.57
CA HIS A 88 -14.44 1.94 12.00
C HIS A 88 -14.68 0.44 12.26
N GLN A 89 -14.63 -0.38 11.22
CA GLN A 89 -14.74 -1.83 11.35
C GLN A 89 -13.40 -2.43 11.73
N LEU A 90 -13.33 -3.02 12.92
CA LEU A 90 -12.13 -3.72 13.37
C LEU A 90 -11.84 -4.91 12.45
N LEU A 91 -10.58 -5.10 12.11
CA LEU A 91 -10.12 -6.30 11.41
C LEU A 91 -10.14 -7.49 12.38
N SER A 92 -10.77 -8.59 11.96
CA SER A 92 -10.62 -9.87 12.63
C SER A 92 -9.23 -10.43 12.34
N LEU A 93 -8.43 -10.58 13.39
CA LEU A 93 -7.03 -11.00 13.29
C LEU A 93 -6.84 -12.34 13.97
N MET A 94 -6.02 -13.20 13.38
CA MET A 94 -5.51 -14.43 13.98
C MET A 94 -4.20 -14.16 14.75
N THR A 95 -3.78 -15.11 15.59
CA THR A 95 -2.43 -15.09 16.17
C THR A 95 -1.37 -15.28 15.08
N MET A 96 -0.13 -14.93 15.36
CA MET A 96 0.98 -15.20 14.46
C MET A 96 1.07 -16.69 14.12
N GLN A 97 0.96 -17.54 15.12
CA GLN A 97 0.98 -18.99 14.94
C GLN A 97 -0.19 -19.50 14.08
N ASP A 98 -1.41 -19.00 14.32
CA ASP A 98 -2.57 -19.41 13.53
C ASP A 98 -2.44 -18.95 12.06
N ASN A 99 -1.91 -17.76 11.82
CA ASN A 99 -1.62 -17.29 10.48
C ASN A 99 -0.65 -18.22 9.74
N LEU A 100 0.43 -18.64 10.38
CA LEU A 100 1.41 -19.56 9.80
C LEU A 100 0.81 -20.94 9.53
N LYS A 101 -0.09 -21.40 10.37
CA LYS A 101 -0.69 -22.74 10.25
C LYS A 101 -1.87 -22.80 9.30
N TYR A 102 -2.75 -21.79 9.34
CA TYR A 102 -4.05 -21.83 8.68
C TYR A 102 -4.24 -20.81 7.55
N SER A 103 -3.20 -20.02 7.24
CA SER A 103 -3.31 -19.05 6.13
C SER A 103 -3.73 -19.72 4.83
N LYS A 104 -4.62 -19.07 4.09
CA LYS A 104 -4.94 -19.45 2.71
C LYS A 104 -3.79 -19.16 1.73
N HIS A 105 -2.83 -18.33 2.14
CA HIS A 105 -1.68 -17.92 1.35
C HIS A 105 -0.53 -18.92 1.54
N LYS A 106 -0.20 -19.66 0.48
CA LYS A 106 0.86 -20.67 0.51
C LYS A 106 2.23 -20.06 0.80
N GLU A 107 2.44 -18.79 0.45
CA GLU A 107 3.69 -18.07 0.66
C GLU A 107 3.97 -17.78 2.14
N LEU A 108 2.94 -17.81 2.97
CA LEU A 108 3.05 -17.61 4.41
C LEU A 108 2.98 -18.93 5.20
N ARG A 109 2.25 -19.93 4.69
CA ARG A 109 2.02 -21.18 5.40
C ARG A 109 3.34 -21.91 5.66
N ASP A 110 3.51 -22.35 6.90
CA ASP A 110 4.69 -23.10 7.36
C ASP A 110 6.03 -22.35 7.21
N LYS A 111 5.97 -21.03 7.10
CA LYS A 111 7.13 -20.16 7.04
C LYS A 111 7.14 -19.19 8.21
N GLU A 112 8.20 -18.39 8.30
CA GLU A 112 8.31 -17.32 9.28
C GLU A 112 7.93 -15.96 8.68
N TYR A 113 7.48 -15.03 9.54
CA TYR A 113 7.40 -13.63 9.16
C TYR A 113 8.80 -13.07 9.00
N ARG A 114 9.15 -12.67 7.78
CA ARG A 114 10.46 -12.09 7.49
C ARG A 114 10.57 -10.69 8.08
N THR A 115 11.76 -10.34 8.57
CA THR A 115 12.09 -8.99 9.03
C THR A 115 12.73 -8.18 7.92
N PHE A 116 12.55 -6.86 7.94
CA PHE A 116 13.33 -5.99 7.05
C PHE A 116 14.77 -5.91 7.56
N PHE A 117 15.71 -5.92 6.62
CA PHE A 117 17.12 -5.79 6.94
C PHE A 117 17.49 -4.38 7.40
N ASN A 118 16.85 -3.39 6.79
CA ASN A 118 17.16 -1.97 6.98
C ASN A 118 16.15 -1.22 7.85
N TYR A 119 15.25 -1.93 8.53
CA TYR A 119 14.26 -1.32 9.43
C TYR A 119 13.75 -2.34 10.47
N ASP A 120 13.52 -1.88 11.69
CA ASP A 120 13.02 -2.75 12.78
C ASP A 120 11.50 -2.97 12.65
N ALA A 121 11.10 -3.80 11.71
CA ALA A 121 9.73 -4.22 11.49
C ALA A 121 9.67 -5.58 10.79
N ILE A 122 8.56 -6.31 10.99
CA ILE A 122 8.27 -7.53 10.24
C ILE A 122 7.51 -7.20 8.94
N ASN A 123 7.77 -7.96 7.88
CA ASN A 123 7.01 -7.86 6.64
C ASN A 123 5.73 -8.69 6.74
N ILE A 124 4.60 -8.04 6.55
CA ILE A 124 3.29 -8.66 6.44
C ILE A 124 2.92 -8.75 4.96
N PRO A 125 2.96 -9.94 4.34
CA PRO A 125 2.74 -10.06 2.91
C PRO A 125 1.29 -9.78 2.48
N PHE A 126 0.32 -10.01 3.37
CA PHE A 126 -1.12 -9.88 3.10
C PHE A 126 -1.84 -9.22 4.27
N THR A 127 -2.81 -8.36 4.00
CA THR A 127 -3.56 -7.62 5.03
C THR A 127 -4.28 -8.56 6.02
N ASP A 128 -4.75 -9.72 5.58
CA ASP A 128 -5.41 -10.71 6.42
C ASP A 128 -4.44 -11.61 7.21
N ALA A 129 -3.15 -11.37 7.07
CA ALA A 129 -2.10 -12.02 7.82
C ALA A 129 -1.47 -11.15 8.93
N ILE A 130 -2.07 -10.00 9.22
CA ILE A 130 -1.63 -9.16 10.35
C ILE A 130 -1.87 -9.93 11.66
N PRO A 131 -0.84 -10.19 12.48
CA PRO A 131 -0.98 -10.94 13.71
C PRO A 131 -1.60 -10.09 14.84
N LYS A 132 -2.58 -10.67 15.57
CA LYS A 132 -3.21 -9.97 16.70
C LYS A 132 -2.32 -9.86 17.94
N ASP A 133 -1.36 -10.76 18.08
CA ASP A 133 -0.48 -10.93 19.23
C ASP A 133 0.93 -10.32 19.04
N TYR A 134 1.15 -9.56 17.96
CA TYR A 134 2.40 -8.84 17.71
C TYR A 134 2.23 -7.35 17.99
N ASN A 135 3.11 -6.79 18.82
CA ASN A 135 3.03 -5.39 19.24
C ASN A 135 4.14 -4.49 18.64
N GLY A 136 5.04 -5.07 17.84
CA GLY A 136 6.09 -4.35 17.13
C GLY A 136 5.56 -3.66 15.87
N MET A 137 6.47 -3.04 15.12
CA MET A 137 6.16 -2.41 13.84
C MET A 137 6.00 -3.46 12.74
N MET A 138 5.07 -3.22 11.83
CA MET A 138 4.70 -4.12 10.74
C MET A 138 4.64 -3.36 9.43
N GLY A 139 5.31 -3.88 8.40
CA GLY A 139 5.20 -3.37 7.04
C GLY A 139 4.10 -4.10 6.26
N VAL A 140 2.98 -3.44 6.02
CA VAL A 140 1.82 -4.00 5.31
C VAL A 140 1.72 -3.48 3.88
N PRO A 141 1.09 -4.23 2.94
CA PRO A 141 0.88 -3.73 1.58
C PRO A 141 -0.07 -2.52 1.57
N ILE A 142 0.07 -1.65 0.56
CA ILE A 142 -0.78 -0.44 0.43
C ILE A 142 -2.28 -0.76 0.37
N THR A 143 -2.66 -1.97 -0.03
CA THR A 143 -4.05 -2.45 -0.01
C THR A 143 -4.63 -2.58 1.41
N PHE A 144 -3.81 -2.52 2.44
CA PHE A 144 -4.25 -2.39 3.83
C PHE A 144 -5.19 -1.19 4.03
N LEU A 145 -4.97 -0.09 3.30
CA LEU A 145 -5.81 1.11 3.40
C LEU A 145 -7.29 0.87 3.04
N ASP A 146 -7.59 -0.17 2.26
CA ASP A 146 -8.98 -0.57 1.99
C ASP A 146 -9.72 -1.07 3.25
N LYS A 147 -8.97 -1.45 4.30
CA LYS A 147 -9.47 -2.00 5.56
C LYS A 147 -8.92 -1.27 6.79
N TYR A 148 -8.24 -0.15 6.58
CA TYR A 148 -7.65 0.59 7.68
C TYR A 148 -8.71 1.06 8.68
N CYS A 149 -8.49 0.72 9.94
CA CYS A 149 -9.29 1.15 11.08
C CYS A 149 -8.38 1.96 12.02
N PRO A 150 -8.61 3.28 12.17
CA PRO A 150 -7.76 4.14 12.97
C PRO A 150 -7.83 3.86 14.47
N GLU A 151 -8.88 3.20 14.96
CA GLU A 151 -9.01 2.75 16.33
C GLU A 151 -8.12 1.53 16.63
N GLN A 152 -7.81 0.72 15.61
CA GLN A 152 -7.06 -0.51 15.77
C GLN A 152 -5.57 -0.34 15.45
N PHE A 153 -5.23 0.55 14.51
CA PHE A 153 -3.86 0.74 14.05
C PHE A 153 -3.47 2.22 13.98
N GLU A 154 -2.19 2.45 14.13
CA GLU A 154 -1.53 3.70 13.82
C GLU A 154 -0.66 3.53 12.58
N ILE A 155 -0.71 4.50 11.67
CA ILE A 155 0.19 4.57 10.51
C ILE A 155 1.43 5.36 10.93
N ILE A 156 2.57 4.68 10.96
CA ILE A 156 3.87 5.27 11.31
C ILE A 156 4.48 5.98 10.11
N GLY A 157 4.35 5.40 8.92
CA GLY A 157 4.89 5.97 7.70
C GLY A 157 4.83 5.05 6.50
N LEU A 158 5.52 5.43 5.43
CA LEU A 158 5.62 4.65 4.20
C LEU A 158 7.10 4.34 3.91
N GLY A 159 7.44 3.06 3.84
CA GLY A 159 8.80 2.58 3.60
C GLY A 159 9.16 2.59 2.11
N ILE A 160 9.27 3.78 1.55
CA ILE A 160 9.72 4.00 0.17
C ILE A 160 10.43 5.35 0.04
N ALA A 161 11.58 5.37 -0.61
CA ALA A 161 12.32 6.56 -0.98
C ALA A 161 12.44 7.57 0.21
N ASN A 162 12.27 8.87 -0.04
CA ASN A 162 12.38 9.90 1.00
C ASN A 162 11.43 9.68 2.18
N LEU A 163 10.22 9.19 1.95
CA LEU A 163 9.25 8.90 3.02
C LEU A 163 9.75 7.79 3.96
N GLY A 164 10.49 6.82 3.41
CA GLY A 164 11.16 5.80 4.22
C GLY A 164 12.31 6.36 5.04
N LEU A 165 13.13 7.24 4.46
CA LEU A 165 14.21 7.91 5.20
C LEU A 165 13.66 8.76 6.36
N GLU A 166 12.54 9.46 6.16
CA GLU A 166 11.87 10.27 7.18
C GLU A 166 11.46 9.49 8.42
N ILE A 167 11.14 8.19 8.26
CA ILE A 167 10.77 7.29 9.39
C ILE A 167 11.94 6.44 9.89
N GLY A 168 13.17 6.69 9.39
CA GLY A 168 14.38 6.04 9.87
C GLY A 168 14.74 4.71 9.16
N VAL A 169 14.18 4.45 7.98
CA VAL A 169 14.66 3.35 7.12
C VAL A 169 16.12 3.64 6.75
N LYS A 170 17.01 2.71 7.04
CA LYS A 170 18.43 2.87 6.73
C LYS A 170 18.69 2.76 5.22
N PRO A 171 19.65 3.51 4.68
CA PRO A 171 20.08 3.35 3.30
C PRO A 171 20.52 1.91 2.98
N TYR A 172 20.60 1.60 1.69
CA TYR A 172 21.22 0.35 1.25
C TYR A 172 22.70 0.31 1.67
N THR A 173 23.19 -0.90 2.00
CA THR A 173 24.63 -1.10 2.07
C THR A 173 25.23 -0.99 0.66
N PRO A 174 26.50 -0.55 0.50
CA PRO A 174 27.15 -0.47 -0.80
C PRO A 174 27.09 -1.79 -1.58
N GLU A 175 27.28 -2.92 -0.88
CA GLU A 175 27.22 -4.26 -1.46
C GLU A 175 25.81 -4.58 -2.01
N HIS A 176 24.76 -4.34 -1.23
CA HIS A 176 23.39 -4.59 -1.66
C HIS A 176 22.95 -3.65 -2.80
N GLN A 177 23.43 -2.40 -2.76
CA GLN A 177 23.18 -1.44 -3.83
C GLN A 177 23.82 -1.92 -5.15
N GLN A 178 25.07 -2.37 -5.09
CA GLN A 178 25.80 -2.90 -6.24
C GLN A 178 25.12 -4.16 -6.80
N TYR A 179 24.74 -5.10 -5.91
CA TYR A 179 24.03 -6.32 -6.32
C TYR A 179 22.71 -6.01 -7.03
N ARG A 180 21.92 -5.07 -6.50
CA ARG A 180 20.67 -4.63 -7.14
C ARG A 180 20.90 -4.11 -8.55
N LYS A 181 21.93 -3.30 -8.73
CA LYS A 181 22.27 -2.69 -10.01
C LYS A 181 22.79 -3.71 -11.02
N ASP A 182 23.78 -4.51 -10.63
CA ASP A 182 24.56 -5.32 -11.57
C ASP A 182 23.92 -6.68 -11.85
N ILE A 183 23.28 -7.28 -10.85
CA ILE A 183 22.72 -8.64 -10.95
C ILE A 183 21.22 -8.60 -11.18
N GLN A 184 20.49 -7.78 -10.40
CA GLN A 184 19.03 -7.70 -10.55
C GLN A 184 18.60 -6.69 -11.63
N HIS A 185 19.50 -5.87 -12.13
CA HIS A 185 19.21 -4.79 -13.11
C HIS A 185 18.06 -3.86 -12.65
N LYS A 186 18.04 -3.55 -11.35
CA LYS A 186 17.02 -2.72 -10.71
C LYS A 186 17.65 -1.58 -9.93
N GLY A 187 16.92 -0.49 -9.77
CA GLY A 187 17.33 0.60 -8.90
C GLY A 187 17.38 0.16 -7.43
N ALA A 188 18.28 0.77 -6.67
CA ALA A 188 18.29 0.73 -5.22
C ALA A 188 18.12 2.17 -4.73
N VAL A 189 16.92 2.48 -4.26
CA VAL A 189 16.57 3.82 -3.78
C VAL A 189 16.64 3.82 -2.27
N ASP A 190 17.45 4.68 -1.68
CA ASP A 190 17.56 4.80 -0.23
C ASP A 190 16.20 5.17 0.37
N GLY A 191 15.84 4.49 1.46
CA GLY A 191 14.53 4.57 2.09
C GLY A 191 13.54 3.51 1.62
N ASP A 192 13.85 2.75 0.56
CA ASP A 192 13.08 1.55 0.23
C ASP A 192 13.36 0.44 1.25
N LEU A 193 12.31 -0.17 1.75
CA LEU A 193 12.42 -1.34 2.62
C LEU A 193 12.86 -2.57 1.83
N TYR A 194 13.80 -3.34 2.38
CA TYR A 194 14.17 -4.62 1.81
C TYR A 194 14.48 -5.68 2.88
N MET A 195 14.29 -6.91 2.48
CA MET A 195 14.64 -8.11 3.24
C MET A 195 15.85 -8.76 2.58
N LEU A 196 16.41 -9.76 3.21
CA LEU A 196 17.41 -10.62 2.57
C LEU A 196 16.77 -11.97 2.21
N ASP A 197 17.08 -12.48 1.03
CA ASP A 197 16.74 -13.86 0.65
C ASP A 197 17.67 -14.86 1.37
N ASP A 198 17.49 -16.16 1.10
CA ASP A 198 18.27 -17.23 1.75
C ASP A 198 19.77 -17.19 1.37
N ALA A 199 20.11 -16.49 0.29
CA ALA A 199 21.50 -16.28 -0.14
C ALA A 199 22.10 -14.96 0.40
N GLY A 200 21.33 -14.19 1.18
CA GLY A 200 21.76 -12.90 1.73
C GLY A 200 21.60 -11.73 0.74
N HIS A 201 20.87 -11.90 -0.34
CA HIS A 201 20.69 -10.85 -1.34
C HIS A 201 19.42 -10.02 -1.10
N PRO A 202 19.41 -8.74 -1.52
CA PRO A 202 18.26 -7.85 -1.34
C PRO A 202 17.01 -8.34 -2.08
N ASP A 203 15.92 -8.53 -1.33
CA ASP A 203 14.58 -8.80 -1.80
C ASP A 203 13.68 -7.63 -1.41
N VAL A 204 13.28 -6.84 -2.40
CA VAL A 204 12.55 -5.58 -2.21
C VAL A 204 11.08 -5.81 -2.51
N PRO A 205 10.21 -5.77 -1.49
CA PRO A 205 8.78 -5.87 -1.70
C PRO A 205 8.25 -4.59 -2.37
N TYR A 206 7.05 -4.65 -2.93
CA TYR A 206 6.33 -3.43 -3.27
C TYR A 206 6.16 -2.55 -2.02
N ALA A 207 6.00 -1.24 -2.21
CA ALA A 207 5.89 -0.28 -1.10
C ALA A 207 5.05 -0.79 0.08
N ARG A 208 5.58 -0.60 1.30
CA ARG A 208 4.94 -1.02 2.54
C ARG A 208 4.59 0.19 3.41
N ILE A 209 3.37 0.19 3.92
CA ILE A 209 2.96 1.11 4.99
C ILE A 209 3.44 0.50 6.30
N ILE A 210 4.17 1.25 7.10
CA ILE A 210 4.55 0.86 8.44
C ILE A 210 3.40 1.20 9.38
N ILE A 211 2.92 0.19 10.07
CA ILE A 211 1.85 0.31 11.05
C ILE A 211 2.28 -0.24 12.40
N LYS A 212 1.58 0.22 13.43
CA LYS A 212 1.63 -0.36 14.78
C LYS A 212 0.21 -0.57 15.28
N LYS A 213 -0.01 -1.66 15.99
CA LYS A 213 -1.30 -1.90 16.63
C LYS A 213 -1.47 -0.92 17.80
N ARG A 214 -2.64 -0.34 17.96
CA ARG A 214 -3.03 0.39 19.16
C ARG A 214 -3.30 -0.59 20.30
N GLY A 215 -2.92 -0.20 21.51
CA GLY A 215 -3.16 -1.00 22.71
C GLY A 215 -4.61 -1.00 23.14
#